data_dce82e91b0bf05302bb5cd42f2663362
#
_entry.id   dce82e91b0bf05302bb5cd42f2663362
#
_cell.length_a   1.000
_cell.length_b   1.000
_cell.length_c   1.000
_cell.angle_alpha   90.00
_cell.angle_beta   90.00
_cell.angle_gamma   90.00
#
_symmetry.space_group_name_H-M   'P 1'
#
loop_
_entity.id
_entity.type
_entity.pdbx_description
1 polymer ?
#
loop_
_entity_poly.entity_id
_entity_poly.type
_entity_poly.pdbx_seq_one_letter_code
_entity_poly.pdbx_strand_id
1 'polypeptide(L)'
;AAKFTCNYGWLDGLVNTGDMDKEANNETHDGHHWQIGVNFLGPFLLTELLLPVLSFSAPARIIHTSCVFHERGRLDLNDLDYKVRKSRTRDGWYQSKLAVLLYARHQARMLAGTGISSFGVHIGCTQTKQNPPPHIQFYRKLLRVIKGTDGLISSKQSIQTTLHCLLDDDCIEHSGAYFSQGSQFYQSRQHRNGGWPMISPHPDLEDDHLGQALYEKASELVHLKESMSKAA
;
A
#
# COMPACT_ATOMS: atom_id res chain seq x y z
N ALA A 1 0.47 -12.66 13.49
CA ALA A 1 1.84 -13.16 13.31
C ALA A 1 2.07 -14.40 14.18
N ALA A 2 2.07 -14.35 15.52
CA ALA A 2 2.41 -15.45 16.42
C ALA A 2 1.72 -16.78 16.05
N LYS A 3 0.39 -16.78 15.86
CA LYS A 3 -0.34 -17.99 15.44
C LYS A 3 0.14 -18.55 14.10
N PHE A 4 0.58 -17.70 13.18
CA PHE A 4 1.13 -18.12 11.89
C PHE A 4 2.50 -18.76 12.09
N THR A 5 3.41 -18.09 12.79
CA THR A 5 4.77 -18.58 13.02
C THR A 5 4.82 -19.89 13.82
N CYS A 6 3.87 -20.10 14.73
CA CYS A 6 3.73 -21.39 15.44
C CYS A 6 3.33 -22.55 14.53
N ASN A 7 2.62 -22.29 13.43
CA ASN A 7 2.09 -23.36 12.56
C ASN A 7 2.87 -23.54 11.27
N TYR A 8 3.59 -22.51 10.81
CA TYR A 8 4.27 -22.49 9.52
C TYR A 8 5.68 -21.95 9.67
N GLY A 9 6.64 -22.70 9.15
CA GLY A 9 8.07 -22.35 9.21
C GLY A 9 8.56 -21.49 8.06
N TRP A 10 7.74 -21.22 7.05
CA TRP A 10 8.10 -20.45 5.85
C TRP A 10 6.94 -19.62 5.32
N LEU A 11 7.29 -18.54 4.60
CA LEU A 11 6.35 -17.64 3.94
C LEU A 11 7.04 -17.03 2.72
N ASP A 12 6.71 -17.48 1.52
CA ASP A 12 7.36 -17.04 0.28
C ASP A 12 6.80 -15.70 -0.22
N GLY A 13 5.58 -15.36 0.16
CA GLY A 13 4.93 -14.12 -0.24
C GLY A 13 3.92 -13.60 0.77
N LEU A 14 3.96 -12.29 1.00
CA LEU A 14 3.00 -11.57 1.84
C LEU A 14 2.31 -10.49 1.01
N VAL A 15 0.98 -10.50 0.97
CA VAL A 15 0.19 -9.50 0.24
C VAL A 15 -0.70 -8.72 1.19
N ASN A 16 -0.36 -7.47 1.43
CA ASN A 16 -1.12 -6.54 2.25
C ASN A 16 -2.17 -5.82 1.41
N THR A 17 -3.45 -6.18 1.56
CA THR A 17 -4.57 -5.64 0.77
C THR A 17 -5.61 -4.89 1.60
N GLY A 18 -5.30 -4.57 2.86
CA GLY A 18 -6.20 -3.80 3.72
C GLY A 18 -6.55 -2.45 3.08
N ASP A 19 -7.84 -2.17 2.91
CA ASP A 19 -8.31 -0.90 2.38
C ASP A 19 -9.63 -0.49 3.02
N MET A 20 -9.59 0.63 3.74
CA MET A 20 -10.76 1.25 4.35
C MET A 20 -10.85 2.69 3.85
N ASP A 21 -11.81 2.92 2.93
CA ASP A 21 -12.07 4.23 2.33
C ASP A 21 -13.23 4.99 3.01
N LYS A 22 -14.06 4.27 3.76
CA LYS A 22 -15.22 4.85 4.43
C LYS A 22 -14.81 5.79 5.55
N GLU A 23 -15.53 6.90 5.65
CA GLU A 23 -15.52 7.71 6.84
C GLU A 23 -16.08 6.89 8.00
N ALA A 24 -15.19 6.57 8.92
CA ALA A 24 -15.61 6.21 10.25
C ALA A 24 -14.92 7.22 11.17
N ASN A 25 -15.70 8.00 11.91
CA ASN A 25 -15.19 8.80 13.02
C ASN A 25 -14.74 7.89 14.17
N ASN A 26 -14.41 6.65 13.87
CA ASN A 26 -14.11 5.61 14.84
C ASN A 26 -12.61 5.37 14.85
N GLU A 27 -12.11 5.16 16.04
CA GLU A 27 -10.77 4.64 16.27
C GLU A 27 -10.79 3.10 16.16
N THR A 28 -9.64 2.50 15.89
CA THR A 28 -9.43 1.06 16.04
C THR A 28 -9.51 0.68 17.51
N HIS A 29 -9.58 -0.62 17.80
CA HIS A 29 -9.53 -1.11 19.18
C HIS A 29 -8.29 -0.61 19.95
N ASP A 30 -7.17 -0.43 19.24
CA ASP A 30 -5.91 0.04 19.80
C ASP A 30 -5.82 1.58 19.84
N GLY A 31 -6.92 2.27 19.55
CA GLY A 31 -7.04 3.71 19.66
C GLY A 31 -6.43 4.50 18.50
N HIS A 32 -6.12 3.88 17.36
CA HIS A 32 -5.61 4.58 16.17
C HIS A 32 -6.74 5.10 15.29
N HIS A 33 -6.48 6.18 14.56
CA HIS A 33 -7.38 6.66 13.52
C HIS A 33 -7.69 5.52 12.53
N TRP A 34 -8.99 5.28 12.30
CA TRP A 34 -9.45 4.08 11.59
C TRP A 34 -8.74 3.80 10.27
N GLN A 35 -8.62 4.81 9.39
CA GLN A 35 -7.99 4.63 8.09
C GLN A 35 -6.47 4.42 8.19
N ILE A 36 -5.80 5.10 9.12
CA ILE A 36 -4.36 4.92 9.36
C ILE A 36 -4.09 3.56 9.99
N GLY A 37 -4.86 3.18 11.00
CA GLY A 37 -4.72 1.90 11.69
C GLY A 37 -4.92 0.71 10.76
N VAL A 38 -6.02 0.70 9.99
CA VAL A 38 -6.36 -0.45 9.12
C VAL A 38 -5.50 -0.49 7.86
N ASN A 39 -5.27 0.67 7.21
CA ASN A 39 -4.61 0.67 5.90
C ASN A 39 -3.09 0.67 6.00
N PHE A 40 -2.52 1.16 7.09
CA PHE A 40 -1.08 1.31 7.23
C PHE A 40 -0.50 0.63 8.47
N LEU A 41 -0.89 1.03 9.70
CA LEU A 41 -0.23 0.54 10.93
C LEU A 41 -0.40 -0.95 11.14
N GLY A 42 -1.58 -1.51 10.88
CA GLY A 42 -1.84 -2.95 10.98
C GLY A 42 -1.01 -3.77 9.99
N PRO A 43 -1.06 -3.48 8.68
CA PRO A 43 -0.17 -4.10 7.68
C PRO A 43 1.32 -3.90 7.98
N PHE A 44 1.73 -2.73 8.46
CA PHE A 44 3.09 -2.46 8.89
C PHE A 44 3.51 -3.42 10.00
N LEU A 45 2.78 -3.45 11.12
CA LEU A 45 3.09 -4.32 12.25
C LEU A 45 3.08 -5.80 11.87
N LEU A 46 2.07 -6.24 11.09
CA LEU A 46 2.00 -7.62 10.62
C LEU A 46 3.25 -7.99 9.81
N THR A 47 3.66 -7.13 8.90
CA THR A 47 4.82 -7.36 8.05
C THR A 47 6.10 -7.46 8.87
N GLU A 48 6.34 -6.51 9.76
CA GLU A 48 7.54 -6.51 10.62
C GLU A 48 7.61 -7.78 11.50
N LEU A 49 6.48 -8.23 12.05
CA LEU A 49 6.41 -9.47 12.84
C LEU A 49 6.59 -10.75 12.01
N LEU A 50 6.39 -10.70 10.69
CA LEU A 50 6.58 -11.85 9.80
C LEU A 50 7.93 -11.83 9.07
N LEU A 51 8.73 -10.76 9.19
CA LEU A 51 10.05 -10.69 8.56
C LEU A 51 10.97 -11.88 8.90
N PRO A 52 11.03 -12.39 10.14
CA PRO A 52 11.85 -13.57 10.43
C PRO A 52 11.47 -14.79 9.59
N VAL A 53 10.17 -15.04 9.40
CA VAL A 53 9.69 -16.19 8.61
C VAL A 53 9.93 -15.96 7.12
N LEU A 54 9.73 -14.73 6.62
CA LEU A 54 10.06 -14.36 5.24
C LEU A 54 11.56 -14.55 4.96
N SER A 55 12.42 -14.23 5.93
CA SER A 55 13.87 -14.40 5.79
C SER A 55 14.28 -15.87 5.66
N PHE A 56 13.58 -16.78 6.32
CA PHE A 56 13.82 -18.22 6.15
C PHE A 56 13.39 -18.74 4.78
N SER A 57 12.45 -18.04 4.12
CA SER A 57 11.89 -18.43 2.83
C SER A 57 12.58 -17.76 1.64
N ALA A 58 13.61 -16.95 1.87
CA ALA A 58 14.25 -16.20 0.78
C ALA A 58 14.65 -17.12 -0.40
N PRO A 59 14.31 -16.74 -1.66
CA PRO A 59 13.75 -15.45 -2.08
C PRO A 59 12.26 -15.32 -1.76
N ALA A 60 11.90 -14.22 -1.09
CA ALA A 60 10.53 -13.93 -0.68
C ALA A 60 10.07 -12.54 -1.16
N ARG A 61 8.75 -12.31 -1.23
CA ARG A 61 8.19 -11.07 -1.77
C ARG A 61 7.09 -10.50 -0.88
N ILE A 62 7.14 -9.18 -0.68
CA ILE A 62 6.15 -8.41 0.07
C ILE A 62 5.47 -7.43 -0.87
N ILE A 63 4.15 -7.47 -0.91
CA ILE A 63 3.33 -6.60 -1.76
C ILE A 63 2.47 -5.72 -0.86
N HIS A 64 2.60 -4.41 -1.04
CA HIS A 64 1.78 -3.42 -0.35
C HIS A 64 0.84 -2.75 -1.34
N THR A 65 -0.46 -2.93 -1.16
CA THR A 65 -1.43 -2.34 -2.09
C THR A 65 -1.75 -0.89 -1.71
N SER A 66 -1.63 -0.03 -2.70
CA SER A 66 -1.99 1.37 -2.65
C SER A 66 -2.93 1.72 -3.82
N CYS A 67 -3.17 2.99 -4.05
CA CYS A 67 -3.97 3.46 -5.17
C CYS A 67 -3.47 4.82 -5.68
N VAL A 68 -3.98 5.27 -6.84
CA VAL A 68 -3.66 6.57 -7.43
C VAL A 68 -3.87 7.75 -6.49
N PHE A 69 -4.77 7.63 -5.52
CA PHE A 69 -5.07 8.72 -4.59
C PHE A 69 -3.97 8.97 -3.54
N HIS A 70 -2.90 8.18 -3.50
CA HIS A 70 -1.70 8.53 -2.75
C HIS A 70 -1.13 9.90 -3.18
N GLU A 71 -1.35 10.30 -4.44
CA GLU A 71 -0.95 11.61 -4.96
C GLU A 71 -1.57 12.80 -4.22
N ARG A 72 -2.70 12.58 -3.54
CA ARG A 72 -3.38 13.58 -2.71
C ARG A 72 -2.99 13.48 -1.24
N GLY A 73 -2.19 12.49 -0.89
CA GLY A 73 -1.70 12.27 0.47
C GLY A 73 -0.82 13.44 0.91
N ARG A 74 -0.92 13.78 2.19
CA ARG A 74 -0.01 14.71 2.86
C ARG A 74 0.40 14.06 4.15
N LEU A 75 1.67 13.71 4.23
CA LEU A 75 2.21 13.07 5.40
C LEU A 75 2.55 14.11 6.47
N ASP A 76 1.96 13.94 7.63
CA ASP A 76 2.28 14.73 8.82
C ASP A 76 2.73 13.78 9.93
N LEU A 77 4.04 13.69 10.12
CA LEU A 77 4.64 12.78 11.11
C LEU A 77 4.37 13.21 12.56
N ASN A 78 4.10 14.51 12.79
CA ASN A 78 3.78 15.00 14.13
C ASN A 78 2.36 14.60 14.57
N ASP A 79 1.47 14.36 13.60
CA ASP A 79 0.09 13.94 13.85
C ASP A 79 -0.37 12.90 12.81
N LEU A 80 0.45 11.86 12.62
CA LEU A 80 0.18 10.79 11.65
C LEU A 80 -1.17 10.12 11.92
N ASP A 81 -1.54 10.01 13.18
CA ASP A 81 -2.73 9.30 13.66
C ASP A 81 -3.92 10.23 13.94
N TYR A 82 -3.87 11.49 13.47
CA TYR A 82 -4.97 12.48 13.62
C TYR A 82 -5.46 12.68 15.05
N LYS A 83 -4.56 12.72 16.03
CA LYS A 83 -4.91 12.95 17.44
C LYS A 83 -5.15 14.43 17.75
N VAL A 84 -4.50 15.33 17.00
CA VAL A 84 -4.59 16.77 17.20
C VAL A 84 -5.50 17.42 16.17
N ARG A 85 -5.25 17.18 14.89
CA ARG A 85 -6.06 17.72 13.79
C ARG A 85 -7.26 16.82 13.48
N LYS A 86 -8.37 17.44 13.11
CA LYS A 86 -9.51 16.68 12.61
C LYS A 86 -9.22 16.22 11.18
N SER A 87 -9.34 14.92 10.93
CA SER A 87 -9.35 14.37 9.58
C SER A 87 -10.58 14.89 8.83
N ARG A 88 -10.38 15.40 7.63
CA ARG A 88 -11.50 15.60 6.70
C ARG A 88 -11.80 14.27 6.03
N THR A 89 -13.01 14.15 5.46
CA THR A 89 -13.63 12.96 4.88
C THR A 89 -12.70 11.86 4.33
N ARG A 90 -11.59 12.21 3.68
CA ARG A 90 -10.67 11.24 3.05
C ARG A 90 -9.20 11.52 3.32
N ASP A 91 -8.88 12.49 4.15
CA ASP A 91 -7.47 12.86 4.39
C ASP A 91 -6.67 11.70 4.95
N GLY A 92 -7.23 10.97 5.93
CA GLY A 92 -6.61 9.79 6.50
C GLY A 92 -6.42 8.66 5.49
N TRP A 93 -7.38 8.51 4.57
CA TRP A 93 -7.25 7.51 3.49
C TRP A 93 -6.13 7.88 2.52
N TYR A 94 -6.10 9.13 2.02
CA TYR A 94 -5.02 9.60 1.13
C TYR A 94 -3.65 9.50 1.79
N GLN A 95 -3.54 9.95 3.05
CA GLN A 95 -2.31 9.85 3.83
C GLN A 95 -1.87 8.40 4.02
N SER A 96 -2.80 7.48 4.35
CA SER A 96 -2.46 6.07 4.51
C SER A 96 -1.95 5.44 3.21
N LYS A 97 -2.49 5.82 2.05
CA LYS A 97 -2.04 5.31 0.75
C LYS A 97 -0.65 5.82 0.37
N LEU A 98 -0.30 7.05 0.74
CA LEU A 98 1.06 7.57 0.60
C LEU A 98 2.02 6.87 1.57
N ALA A 99 1.64 6.73 2.84
CA ALA A 99 2.45 6.05 3.86
C ALA A 99 2.80 4.62 3.46
N VAL A 100 1.86 3.87 2.88
CA VAL A 100 2.08 2.51 2.37
C VAL A 100 3.18 2.47 1.32
N LEU A 101 3.22 3.40 0.38
CA LEU A 101 4.24 3.42 -0.69
C LEU A 101 5.60 3.85 -0.16
N LEU A 102 5.64 4.86 0.70
CA LEU A 102 6.87 5.29 1.37
C LEU A 102 7.48 4.15 2.19
N TYR A 103 6.63 3.42 2.92
CA TYR A 103 7.07 2.25 3.68
C TYR A 103 7.59 1.13 2.77
N ALA A 104 6.89 0.78 1.70
CA ALA A 104 7.33 -0.24 0.75
C ALA A 104 8.72 0.07 0.18
N ARG A 105 8.96 1.33 -0.19
CA ARG A 105 10.25 1.79 -0.68
C ARG A 105 11.34 1.77 0.39
N HIS A 106 11.05 2.27 1.58
CA HIS A 106 11.99 2.23 2.70
C HIS A 106 12.33 0.78 3.08
N GLN A 107 11.33 -0.10 3.18
CA GLN A 107 11.50 -1.52 3.49
C GLN A 107 12.37 -2.23 2.46
N ALA A 108 12.19 -1.95 1.17
CA ALA A 108 13.02 -2.53 0.12
C ALA A 108 14.52 -2.21 0.32
N ARG A 109 14.84 -1.00 0.78
CA ARG A 109 16.21 -0.62 1.10
C ARG A 109 16.74 -1.30 2.35
N MET A 110 15.92 -1.40 3.39
CA MET A 110 16.30 -2.13 4.61
C MET A 110 16.59 -3.61 4.32
N LEU A 111 15.86 -4.19 3.39
CA LEU A 111 15.95 -5.60 3.02
C LEU A 111 16.92 -5.87 1.87
N ALA A 112 17.66 -4.87 1.40
CA ALA A 112 18.63 -5.04 0.33
C ALA A 112 19.67 -6.13 0.67
N GLY A 113 19.87 -7.07 -0.25
CA GLY A 113 20.79 -8.19 -0.06
C GLY A 113 20.29 -9.35 0.81
N THR A 114 19.08 -9.27 1.36
CA THR A 114 18.50 -10.37 2.17
C THR A 114 17.75 -11.42 1.33
N GLY A 115 17.53 -11.17 0.05
CA GLY A 115 16.68 -11.99 -0.81
C GLY A 115 15.18 -11.72 -0.67
N ILE A 116 14.78 -10.72 0.13
CA ILE A 116 13.39 -10.29 0.25
C ILE A 116 13.17 -9.02 -0.56
N SER A 117 12.17 -9.02 -1.45
CA SER A 117 11.77 -7.85 -2.23
C SER A 117 10.46 -7.27 -1.72
N SER A 118 10.35 -5.94 -1.69
CA SER A 118 9.15 -5.20 -1.28
C SER A 118 8.67 -4.30 -2.41
N PHE A 119 7.35 -4.29 -2.67
CA PHE A 119 6.75 -3.55 -3.79
C PHE A 119 5.52 -2.79 -3.36
N GLY A 120 5.39 -1.56 -3.87
CA GLY A 120 4.16 -0.80 -3.85
C GLY A 120 3.32 -1.09 -5.10
N VAL A 121 2.05 -1.45 -4.95
CA VAL A 121 1.19 -1.84 -6.08
C VAL A 121 -0.10 -1.03 -6.13
N HIS A 122 -0.39 -0.43 -7.30
CA HIS A 122 -1.71 0.11 -7.59
C HIS A 122 -2.56 -0.94 -8.32
N ILE A 123 -3.59 -1.40 -7.64
CA ILE A 123 -4.50 -2.44 -8.15
C ILE A 123 -5.54 -1.92 -9.16
N GLY A 124 -5.56 -0.62 -9.44
CA GLY A 124 -6.57 0.00 -10.31
C GLY A 124 -7.88 0.32 -9.58
N CYS A 125 -8.79 0.97 -10.30
CA CYS A 125 -10.14 1.25 -9.80
C CYS A 125 -11.08 0.11 -10.19
N THR A 126 -11.44 -0.74 -9.22
CA THR A 126 -12.32 -1.89 -9.47
C THR A 126 -13.80 -1.51 -9.41
N GLN A 127 -14.62 -2.23 -10.16
CA GLN A 127 -16.07 -2.19 -9.99
C GLN A 127 -16.43 -2.82 -8.64
N THR A 128 -16.89 -2.00 -7.70
CA THR A 128 -17.56 -2.53 -6.51
C THR A 128 -18.99 -2.95 -6.85
N LYS A 129 -19.51 -3.97 -6.17
CA LYS A 129 -20.92 -4.41 -6.33
C LYS A 129 -21.94 -3.34 -5.91
N GLN A 130 -21.51 -2.26 -5.27
CA GLN A 130 -22.38 -1.16 -4.88
C GLN A 130 -22.67 -0.26 -6.07
N ASN A 131 -23.95 -0.07 -6.36
CA ASN A 131 -24.39 0.90 -7.36
C ASN A 131 -23.97 2.30 -6.92
N PRO A 132 -23.16 3.02 -7.70
CA PRO A 132 -22.81 4.39 -7.37
C PRO A 132 -24.05 5.30 -7.45
N PRO A 133 -24.04 6.47 -6.78
CA PRO A 133 -25.11 7.45 -6.89
C PRO A 133 -25.43 7.82 -8.36
N PRO A 134 -26.68 8.21 -8.67
CA PRO A 134 -27.13 8.46 -10.04
C PRO A 134 -26.26 9.45 -10.83
N HIS A 135 -25.77 10.52 -10.20
CA HIS A 135 -24.88 11.49 -10.84
C HIS A 135 -23.52 10.87 -11.22
N ILE A 136 -22.99 9.97 -10.41
CA ILE A 136 -21.76 9.23 -10.72
C ILE A 136 -22.00 8.24 -11.87
N GLN A 137 -23.15 7.56 -11.88
CA GLN A 137 -23.54 6.66 -12.98
C GLN A 137 -23.62 7.43 -14.30
N PHE A 138 -24.26 8.61 -14.29
CA PHE A 138 -24.39 9.48 -15.47
C PHE A 138 -23.01 9.93 -15.98
N TYR A 139 -22.14 10.41 -15.07
CA TYR A 139 -20.78 10.82 -15.42
C TYR A 139 -19.97 9.67 -16.03
N ARG A 140 -20.05 8.47 -15.44
CA ARG A 140 -19.39 7.27 -15.97
C ARG A 140 -19.90 6.87 -17.34
N LYS A 141 -21.23 6.96 -17.56
CA LYS A 141 -21.81 6.71 -18.87
C LYS A 141 -21.28 7.70 -19.90
N LEU A 142 -21.19 8.97 -19.55
CA LEU A 142 -20.63 10.02 -20.40
C LEU A 142 -19.15 9.76 -20.73
N LEU A 143 -18.32 9.41 -19.73
CA LEU A 143 -16.93 9.06 -19.93
C LEU A 143 -16.75 7.85 -20.88
N ARG A 144 -17.62 6.84 -20.75
CA ARG A 144 -17.61 5.67 -21.61
C ARG A 144 -17.90 6.04 -23.06
N VAL A 145 -18.79 6.98 -23.30
CA VAL A 145 -19.10 7.49 -24.64
C VAL A 145 -17.96 8.32 -25.22
N ILE A 146 -17.34 9.20 -24.41
CA ILE A 146 -16.30 10.11 -24.90
C ILE A 146 -14.94 9.45 -24.99
N LYS A 147 -14.57 8.59 -24.03
CA LYS A 147 -13.24 7.99 -23.91
C LYS A 147 -13.20 6.49 -24.18
N GLY A 148 -14.33 5.87 -24.53
CA GLY A 148 -14.44 4.42 -24.74
C GLY A 148 -14.35 3.58 -23.46
N THR A 149 -14.17 4.20 -22.28
CA THR A 149 -14.00 3.51 -21.00
C THR A 149 -14.42 4.40 -19.83
N ASP A 150 -14.93 3.79 -18.76
CA ASP A 150 -15.30 4.46 -17.52
C ASP A 150 -14.22 4.40 -16.44
N GLY A 151 -13.03 3.90 -16.78
CA GLY A 151 -11.89 3.82 -15.87
C GLY A 151 -11.91 2.67 -14.91
N LEU A 152 -12.93 1.86 -14.98
CA LEU A 152 -13.05 0.70 -14.10
C LEU A 152 -12.50 -0.54 -14.77
N ILE A 153 -11.80 -1.30 -13.97
CA ILE A 153 -11.31 -2.62 -14.35
C ILE A 153 -12.04 -3.71 -13.56
N SER A 154 -12.09 -4.89 -14.11
CA SER A 154 -12.63 -6.06 -13.39
C SER A 154 -11.71 -6.46 -12.24
N SER A 155 -12.24 -7.15 -11.22
CA SER A 155 -11.42 -7.70 -10.15
C SER A 155 -10.32 -8.63 -10.66
N LYS A 156 -10.57 -9.36 -11.75
CA LYS A 156 -9.57 -10.21 -12.41
C LYS A 156 -8.42 -9.39 -13.02
N GLN A 157 -8.72 -8.22 -13.57
CA GLN A 157 -7.68 -7.32 -14.09
C GLN A 157 -6.90 -6.65 -12.95
N SER A 158 -7.56 -6.30 -11.85
CA SER A 158 -6.92 -5.62 -10.73
C SER A 158 -5.86 -6.46 -10.03
N ILE A 159 -6.02 -7.78 -9.99
CA ILE A 159 -5.06 -8.67 -9.36
C ILE A 159 -3.80 -8.92 -10.20
N GLN A 160 -3.83 -8.60 -11.51
CA GLN A 160 -2.71 -8.91 -12.41
C GLN A 160 -1.41 -8.23 -11.98
N THR A 161 -1.46 -6.98 -11.52
CA THR A 161 -0.26 -6.28 -11.05
C THR A 161 0.33 -6.95 -9.80
N THR A 162 -0.53 -7.35 -8.87
CA THR A 162 -0.11 -8.08 -7.67
C THR A 162 0.54 -9.41 -8.02
N LEU A 163 -0.08 -10.17 -8.93
CA LEU A 163 0.47 -11.45 -9.39
C LEU A 163 1.80 -11.27 -10.15
N HIS A 164 1.91 -10.24 -10.98
CA HIS A 164 3.15 -9.90 -11.66
C HIS A 164 4.29 -9.66 -10.65
N CYS A 165 4.10 -8.77 -9.69
CA CYS A 165 5.12 -8.52 -8.67
C CYS A 165 5.41 -9.73 -7.77
N LEU A 166 4.42 -10.64 -7.60
CA LEU A 166 4.56 -11.81 -6.75
C LEU A 166 5.28 -12.97 -7.45
N LEU A 167 5.13 -13.11 -8.78
CA LEU A 167 5.54 -14.31 -9.52
C LEU A 167 6.62 -14.09 -10.56
N ASP A 168 6.77 -12.87 -11.08
CA ASP A 168 7.71 -12.56 -12.15
C ASP A 168 9.09 -12.22 -11.56
N ASP A 169 10.12 -12.94 -12.02
CA ASP A 169 11.49 -12.78 -11.51
C ASP A 169 12.13 -11.46 -11.95
N ASP A 170 11.74 -10.90 -13.08
CA ASP A 170 12.22 -9.59 -13.53
C ASP A 170 11.87 -8.46 -12.55
N CYS A 171 10.82 -8.64 -11.73
CA CYS A 171 10.44 -7.67 -10.71
C CYS A 171 11.45 -7.54 -9.58
N ILE A 172 12.28 -8.56 -9.31
CA ILE A 172 13.22 -8.59 -8.17
C ILE A 172 14.20 -7.42 -8.24
N GLU A 173 14.70 -7.10 -9.44
CA GLU A 173 15.63 -6.00 -9.67
C GLU A 173 15.00 -4.61 -9.41
N HIS A 174 13.68 -4.57 -9.30
CA HIS A 174 12.90 -3.36 -9.09
C HIS A 174 12.30 -3.28 -7.68
N SER A 175 12.92 -3.93 -6.69
CA SER A 175 12.46 -3.84 -5.30
C SER A 175 12.40 -2.37 -4.83
N GLY A 176 11.32 -2.00 -4.17
CA GLY A 176 11.00 -0.62 -3.76
C GLY A 176 10.22 0.18 -4.79
N ALA A 177 10.03 -0.35 -5.99
CA ALA A 177 9.31 0.36 -7.04
C ALA A 177 7.78 0.32 -6.85
N TYR A 178 7.13 1.26 -7.54
CA TYR A 178 5.68 1.38 -7.62
C TYR A 178 5.19 0.81 -8.94
N PHE A 179 4.33 -0.20 -8.87
CA PHE A 179 3.78 -0.88 -10.04
C PHE A 179 2.31 -0.56 -10.24
N SER A 180 1.93 -0.25 -11.47
CA SER A 180 0.53 -0.03 -11.84
C SER A 180 0.24 -0.54 -13.25
N GLN A 181 -0.76 -1.39 -13.41
CA GLN A 181 -1.24 -1.90 -14.68
C GLN A 181 -2.72 -1.56 -14.88
N GLY A 182 -3.09 -1.22 -16.10
CA GLY A 182 -4.49 -1.00 -16.46
C GLY A 182 -5.14 0.23 -15.84
N SER A 183 -4.36 1.14 -15.23
CA SER A 183 -4.88 2.39 -14.72
C SER A 183 -5.06 3.41 -15.85
N GLN A 184 -6.24 4.01 -15.95
CA GLN A 184 -6.48 5.14 -16.86
C GLN A 184 -5.68 6.37 -16.52
N PHE A 185 -5.32 6.54 -15.25
CA PHE A 185 -4.59 7.71 -14.77
C PHE A 185 -3.13 7.70 -15.21
N TYR A 186 -2.56 6.51 -15.48
CA TYR A 186 -1.16 6.33 -15.85
C TYR A 186 -0.99 5.76 -17.27
N GLN A 187 -1.83 6.18 -18.20
CA GLN A 187 -1.70 5.78 -19.61
C GLN A 187 -0.53 6.48 -20.33
N SER A 188 -0.07 7.60 -19.80
CA SER A 188 1.02 8.35 -20.40
C SER A 188 2.36 7.63 -20.18
N ARG A 189 3.12 7.46 -21.27
CA ARG A 189 4.50 6.95 -21.21
C ARG A 189 5.42 7.80 -20.32
N GLN A 190 5.06 9.05 -20.05
CA GLN A 190 5.82 9.95 -19.18
C GLN A 190 5.96 9.45 -17.74
N HIS A 191 5.02 8.64 -17.27
CA HIS A 191 5.03 8.07 -15.93
C HIS A 191 5.56 6.63 -15.90
N ARG A 192 6.07 6.13 -17.01
CA ARG A 192 6.64 4.79 -17.13
C ARG A 192 8.10 4.88 -17.50
N ASN A 193 8.97 4.45 -16.62
CA ASN A 193 10.39 4.33 -16.92
C ASN A 193 10.62 3.02 -17.70
N GLY A 194 10.48 3.11 -19.04
CA GLY A 194 10.67 1.94 -19.90
C GLY A 194 9.56 0.88 -19.85
N GLY A 195 8.38 1.19 -19.26
CA GLY A 195 7.23 0.28 -19.10
C GLY A 195 6.88 0.07 -17.64
N TRP A 196 7.36 -0.97 -17.04
CA TRP A 196 7.27 -1.32 -15.62
C TRP A 196 8.65 -1.25 -14.99
N PRO A 197 8.81 -0.76 -13.75
CA PRO A 197 7.86 -0.10 -12.87
C PRO A 197 7.52 1.33 -13.29
N MET A 198 6.54 1.93 -12.62
CA MET A 198 6.12 3.31 -12.86
C MET A 198 6.83 4.28 -11.92
N ILE A 199 7.01 5.52 -12.39
CA ILE A 199 7.38 6.64 -11.52
C ILE A 199 6.08 7.25 -10.98
N SER A 200 5.96 7.34 -9.67
CA SER A 200 4.87 8.08 -9.06
C SER A 200 5.10 9.59 -9.22
N PRO A 201 4.06 10.38 -9.53
CA PRO A 201 4.20 11.84 -9.59
C PRO A 201 4.28 12.51 -8.20
N HIS A 202 4.13 11.77 -7.10
CA HIS A 202 4.19 12.35 -5.77
C HIS A 202 5.64 12.61 -5.36
N PRO A 203 6.02 13.87 -5.07
CA PRO A 203 7.42 14.25 -4.80
C PRO A 203 8.01 13.56 -3.58
N ASP A 204 7.20 13.34 -2.54
CA ASP A 204 7.68 12.75 -1.28
C ASP A 204 8.11 11.28 -1.43
N LEU A 205 7.71 10.58 -2.48
CA LEU A 205 8.09 9.18 -2.67
C LEU A 205 9.57 8.98 -2.95
N GLU A 206 10.25 10.00 -3.44
CA GLU A 206 11.71 9.96 -3.65
C GLU A 206 12.49 10.42 -2.41
N ASP A 207 11.81 10.90 -1.35
CA ASP A 207 12.45 11.33 -0.11
C ASP A 207 12.72 10.14 0.82
N ASP A 208 13.96 9.70 0.81
CA ASP A 208 14.44 8.58 1.62
C ASP A 208 14.45 8.88 3.12
N HIS A 209 14.69 10.13 3.51
CA HIS A 209 14.65 10.55 4.92
C HIS A 209 13.23 10.52 5.45
N LEU A 210 12.27 10.94 4.63
CA LEU A 210 10.85 10.87 5.00
C LEU A 210 10.39 9.41 5.17
N GLY A 211 10.84 8.51 4.31
CA GLY A 211 10.57 7.07 4.44
C GLY A 211 11.08 6.49 5.75
N GLN A 212 12.31 6.83 6.13
CA GLN A 212 12.89 6.43 7.42
C GLN A 212 12.13 7.03 8.61
N ALA A 213 11.86 8.32 8.59
CA ALA A 213 11.14 9.00 9.67
C ALA A 213 9.71 8.45 9.85
N LEU A 214 9.05 8.08 8.75
CA LEU A 214 7.76 7.38 8.79
C LEU A 214 7.87 6.01 9.46
N TYR A 215 8.90 5.23 9.11
CA TYR A 215 9.15 3.92 9.72
C TYR A 215 9.36 4.03 11.23
N GLU A 216 10.18 4.98 11.67
CA GLU A 216 10.44 5.24 13.09
C GLU A 216 9.15 5.63 13.81
N LYS A 217 8.35 6.54 13.23
CA LYS A 217 7.08 6.98 13.80
C LYS A 217 6.04 5.86 13.85
N ALA A 218 5.93 5.04 12.81
CA ALA A 218 5.05 3.89 12.81
C ALA A 218 5.47 2.85 13.86
N SER A 219 6.78 2.59 13.99
CA SER A 219 7.33 1.69 15.00
C SER A 219 7.02 2.14 16.43
N GLU A 220 7.07 3.45 16.68
CA GLU A 220 6.66 4.05 17.96
C GLU A 220 5.16 3.80 18.22
N LEU A 221 4.31 4.15 17.27
CA LEU A 221 2.85 4.07 17.40
C LEU A 221 2.35 2.64 17.65
N VAL A 222 2.97 1.64 17.03
CA VAL A 222 2.59 0.22 17.22
C VAL A 222 3.40 -0.49 18.29
N HIS A 223 4.24 0.23 19.06
CA HIS A 223 5.13 -0.35 20.07
C HIS A 223 5.89 -1.58 19.53
N LEU A 224 6.53 -1.43 18.37
CA LEU A 224 7.09 -2.54 17.60
C LEU A 224 8.04 -3.44 18.41
N LYS A 225 8.95 -2.87 19.19
CA LYS A 225 9.91 -3.64 20.02
C LYS A 225 9.22 -4.54 21.04
N GLU A 226 8.17 -4.03 21.72
CA GLU A 226 7.38 -4.81 22.67
C GLU A 226 6.56 -5.89 21.97
N SER A 227 5.98 -5.55 20.81
CA SER A 227 5.20 -6.47 20.00
C SER A 227 6.05 -7.63 19.46
N MET A 228 7.29 -7.36 19.05
CA MET A 228 8.26 -8.41 18.65
C MET A 228 8.64 -9.31 19.83
N SER A 229 8.90 -8.75 21.01
CA SER A 229 9.22 -9.54 22.22
C SER A 229 8.08 -10.46 22.65
N LYS A 230 6.82 -10.07 22.43
CA LYS A 230 5.65 -10.90 22.75
C LYS A 230 5.36 -11.98 21.70
N ALA A 231 5.92 -11.82 20.49
CA ALA A 231 5.69 -12.73 19.37
C ALA A 231 6.78 -13.80 19.21
N ALA A 232 7.95 -13.60 19.86
CA ALA A 232 9.06 -14.53 19.96
C ALA A 232 8.81 -15.60 21.03
#